data_d88b22bfe3edc87a0fd9abad0a309398
#
_entry.id   d88b22bfe3edc87a0fd9abad0a309398
#
_cell.length_a   1.000
_cell.length_b   1.000
_cell.length_c   1.000
_cell.angle_alpha   90.00
_cell.angle_beta   90.00
_cell.angle_gamma   90.00
#
_symmetry.space_group_name_H-M   'P 1'
#
loop_
_entity.id
_entity.type
_entity.pdbx_description
1 polymer ?
#
loop_
_entity_poly.entity_id
_entity_poly.type
_entity_poly.pdbx_seq_one_letter_code
_entity_poly.pdbx_strand_id
1 'polypeptide(L)'
;MLQVDPFIQTETFSPIRERPCGASVVSKHTRQRGRQKDGAHASGRPQDALLSDLDLPLHRTFYPLGFAVEIMTNDKDVLVAASESFGHRRLCRGSSALQVRIGISDGGNSKCPPEPTRREYNHLYSLVADGDNQALLDLKTWTNFVWLKKAALNNRHYFRYNFLEKVVYLLLGASVVTDIHAACVSKNGKGILLCGDSGAGKSTLAYACARAGWTYTSDDTCYLINDSEYPRVIGHSHRVRFRPEAKDLFPELKSLDVTPRMEGKPSIEAQITELFNSRIRAAAEVSVCAIVYLNRYPLATGKLKTLPPGTATSLTCQELFSAGEIREKHEKILQRLYGVPTYELQYCNLHDAMRELNLLI
;
A
#
# COMPACT_ATOMS: atom_id res chain seq x y z
N MET A 1 56.15 8.43 2.62
CA MET A 1 56.27 7.70 1.35
C MET A 1 55.64 6.33 1.59
N LEU A 2 54.39 6.15 1.25
CA LEU A 2 53.73 4.86 1.19
C LEU A 2 52.91 4.87 -0.09
N GLN A 3 53.21 3.91 -0.96
CA GLN A 3 52.70 3.75 -2.31
C GLN A 3 51.18 3.44 -2.27
N VAL A 4 50.45 4.08 -3.18
CA VAL A 4 49.04 3.85 -3.48
C VAL A 4 48.99 2.82 -4.60
N ASP A 5 48.28 1.74 -4.40
CA ASP A 5 48.03 0.65 -5.33
C ASP A 5 46.93 1.04 -6.32
N PRO A 6 47.11 0.97 -7.65
CA PRO A 6 46.11 1.38 -8.64
C PRO A 6 45.42 0.17 -9.27
N PHE A 7 44.38 -0.38 -8.65
CA PHE A 7 43.45 -1.27 -9.36
C PHE A 7 42.10 -1.31 -8.63
N ILE A 8 41.28 -0.25 -8.81
CA ILE A 8 39.85 -0.34 -8.64
C ILE A 8 39.20 -0.07 -10.00
N GLN A 9 38.79 -1.12 -10.69
CA GLN A 9 37.95 -1.02 -11.85
C GLN A 9 36.56 -0.61 -11.38
N THR A 10 36.14 0.58 -11.74
CA THR A 10 34.78 1.07 -11.62
C THR A 10 33.92 0.40 -12.69
N GLU A 11 33.15 -0.61 -12.32
CA GLU A 11 32.05 -1.07 -13.16
C GLU A 11 30.99 0.03 -13.25
N THR A 12 30.95 0.67 -14.40
CA THR A 12 29.91 1.61 -14.78
C THR A 12 28.63 0.82 -15.07
N PHE A 13 27.72 0.81 -14.13
CA PHE A 13 26.35 0.37 -14.38
C PHE A 13 25.70 1.33 -15.39
N SER A 14 25.47 0.85 -16.60
CA SER A 14 24.65 1.56 -17.58
C SER A 14 23.22 1.65 -17.07
N PRO A 15 22.58 2.82 -17.09
CA PRO A 15 21.19 2.94 -16.68
C PRO A 15 20.30 2.18 -17.65
N ILE A 16 19.48 1.28 -17.12
CA ILE A 16 18.40 0.62 -17.85
C ILE A 16 17.51 1.74 -18.42
N ARG A 17 17.44 1.86 -19.73
CA ARG A 17 16.56 2.80 -20.43
C ARG A 17 15.11 2.45 -20.08
N GLU A 18 14.52 3.26 -19.21
CA GLU A 18 13.09 3.27 -18.97
C GLU A 18 12.36 3.66 -20.26
N ARG A 19 11.54 2.77 -20.78
CA ARG A 19 10.57 3.17 -21.80
C ARG A 19 9.50 3.99 -21.11
N PRO A 20 9.19 5.22 -21.57
CA PRO A 20 8.09 5.98 -21.01
C PRO A 20 6.79 5.21 -21.27
N CYS A 21 6.08 4.84 -20.21
CA CYS A 21 4.72 4.36 -20.28
C CYS A 21 3.87 5.56 -20.74
N GLY A 22 3.47 5.57 -22.01
CA GLY A 22 2.73 6.67 -22.62
C GLY A 22 1.42 6.92 -21.86
N ALA A 23 1.21 8.16 -21.45
CA ALA A 23 -0.08 8.61 -20.96
C ALA A 23 -1.10 8.47 -22.12
N SER A 24 -1.99 7.49 -22.04
CA SER A 24 -3.08 7.37 -23.01
C SER A 24 -4.07 8.52 -22.79
N VAL A 25 -4.20 9.32 -23.81
CA VAL A 25 -5.09 10.49 -23.89
C VAL A 25 -6.54 10.03 -23.85
N VAL A 26 -7.35 10.73 -23.09
CA VAL A 26 -8.81 10.63 -23.02
C VAL A 26 -9.43 10.63 -24.42
N SER A 27 -9.92 9.49 -24.90
CA SER A 27 -10.71 9.45 -26.13
C SER A 27 -12.21 9.51 -25.79
N LYS A 28 -12.87 10.55 -26.28
CA LYS A 28 -14.33 10.62 -26.30
C LYS A 28 -14.85 9.73 -27.44
N HIS A 29 -15.43 8.58 -27.14
CA HIS A 29 -16.19 7.83 -28.12
C HIS A 29 -17.66 8.24 -28.09
N THR A 30 -18.05 9.05 -29.06
CA THR A 30 -19.45 9.29 -29.43
C THR A 30 -19.94 8.07 -30.19
N ARG A 31 -20.81 7.26 -29.60
CA ARG A 31 -21.44 6.14 -30.28
C ARG A 31 -22.60 6.64 -31.16
N GLN A 32 -22.41 6.58 -32.47
CA GLN A 32 -23.51 6.51 -33.44
C GLN A 32 -24.16 5.13 -33.35
N ARG A 33 -25.51 5.12 -33.22
CA ARG A 33 -26.32 3.91 -33.31
C ARG A 33 -26.31 3.40 -34.75
N GLY A 34 -25.58 2.32 -35.02
CA GLY A 34 -25.64 1.54 -36.26
C GLY A 34 -25.93 0.10 -35.92
N ARG A 35 -27.10 -0.40 -36.35
CA ARG A 35 -27.43 -1.83 -36.38
C ARG A 35 -26.47 -2.56 -37.31
N GLN A 36 -25.76 -3.58 -36.80
CA GLN A 36 -25.26 -4.63 -37.66
C GLN A 36 -25.17 -5.97 -36.91
N LYS A 37 -25.49 -7.03 -37.65
CA LYS A 37 -25.70 -8.42 -37.27
C LYS A 37 -24.38 -9.21 -37.19
N ASP A 38 -24.42 -10.21 -36.33
CA ASP A 38 -23.81 -11.54 -36.37
C ASP A 38 -22.30 -11.75 -36.56
N GLY A 39 -21.71 -12.43 -35.57
CA GLY A 39 -20.75 -13.49 -35.77
C GLY A 39 -19.30 -13.21 -35.42
N ALA A 40 -18.88 -13.58 -34.22
CA ALA A 40 -17.65 -14.34 -33.97
C ALA A 40 -17.48 -14.58 -32.45
N HIS A 41 -17.36 -15.83 -32.05
CA HIS A 41 -17.02 -16.25 -30.70
C HIS A 41 -15.60 -15.79 -30.36
N ALA A 42 -15.50 -14.74 -29.56
CA ALA A 42 -14.28 -14.42 -28.79
C ALA A 42 -14.51 -14.98 -27.38
N SER A 43 -13.58 -15.81 -26.92
CA SER A 43 -13.50 -16.30 -25.53
C SER A 43 -13.20 -15.13 -24.57
N GLY A 44 -14.20 -14.29 -24.33
CA GLY A 44 -14.19 -13.20 -23.37
C GLY A 44 -14.68 -13.72 -22.02
N ARG A 45 -14.12 -13.20 -20.92
CA ARG A 45 -14.74 -13.28 -19.59
C ARG A 45 -16.23 -12.97 -19.70
N PRO A 46 -17.12 -13.64 -18.91
CA PRO A 46 -18.53 -13.30 -18.93
C PRO A 46 -18.68 -11.79 -18.79
N GLN A 47 -19.31 -11.15 -19.78
CA GLN A 47 -19.65 -9.74 -19.67
C GLN A 47 -20.62 -9.62 -18.49
N ASP A 48 -20.27 -8.75 -17.55
CA ASP A 48 -21.02 -8.53 -16.33
C ASP A 48 -22.35 -7.85 -16.71
N ALA A 49 -23.37 -8.66 -16.95
CA ALA A 49 -24.67 -8.21 -17.43
C ALA A 49 -25.33 -7.18 -16.48
N LEU A 50 -25.05 -7.28 -15.18
CA LEU A 50 -25.58 -6.35 -14.17
C LEU A 50 -25.00 -4.94 -14.28
N LEU A 51 -23.80 -4.79 -14.86
CA LEU A 51 -23.10 -3.52 -14.97
C LEU A 51 -23.00 -3.00 -16.41
N SER A 52 -23.59 -3.72 -17.39
CA SER A 52 -23.51 -3.37 -18.81
C SER A 52 -24.24 -2.06 -19.15
N ASP A 53 -25.24 -1.67 -18.36
CA ASP A 53 -26.04 -0.46 -18.58
C ASP A 53 -25.50 0.78 -17.85
N LEU A 54 -24.40 0.63 -17.09
CA LEU A 54 -23.76 1.76 -16.42
C LEU A 54 -22.87 2.53 -17.40
N ASP A 55 -23.22 3.79 -17.64
CA ASP A 55 -22.42 4.69 -18.46
C ASP A 55 -21.28 5.29 -17.62
N LEU A 56 -20.09 4.67 -17.70
CA LEU A 56 -18.85 5.12 -17.07
C LEU A 56 -17.82 5.50 -18.16
N PRO A 57 -18.04 6.61 -18.87
CA PRO A 57 -17.30 6.94 -20.10
C PRO A 57 -15.87 7.40 -19.86
N LEU A 58 -15.54 7.77 -18.62
CA LEU A 58 -14.20 8.24 -18.25
C LEU A 58 -13.41 7.11 -17.64
N HIS A 59 -12.23 6.84 -18.16
CA HIS A 59 -11.36 5.81 -17.59
C HIS A 59 -9.89 6.21 -17.65
N ARG A 60 -9.11 5.72 -16.70
CA ARG A 60 -7.66 5.90 -16.62
C ARG A 60 -7.00 4.79 -15.84
N THR A 61 -5.84 4.33 -16.31
CA THR A 61 -5.02 3.35 -15.60
C THR A 61 -4.03 4.03 -14.66
N PHE A 62 -3.96 3.53 -13.45
CA PHE A 62 -3.00 3.89 -12.41
C PHE A 62 -2.23 2.65 -11.96
N TYR A 63 -1.16 2.85 -11.17
CA TYR A 63 -0.28 1.76 -10.76
C TYR A 63 -0.07 1.71 -9.24
N PRO A 64 -1.15 1.59 -8.41
CA PRO A 64 -0.99 1.40 -6.97
C PRO A 64 -0.16 0.14 -6.70
N LEU A 65 0.80 0.24 -5.79
CA LEU A 65 1.77 -0.83 -5.51
C LEU A 65 2.53 -1.36 -6.76
N GLY A 66 2.46 -0.65 -7.88
CA GLY A 66 3.06 -1.07 -9.15
C GLY A 66 2.17 -2.00 -10.00
N PHE A 67 0.95 -2.32 -9.59
CA PHE A 67 0.00 -3.14 -10.36
C PHE A 67 -0.99 -2.25 -11.12
N ALA A 68 -1.30 -2.64 -12.35
CA ALA A 68 -2.22 -1.88 -13.18
C ALA A 68 -3.66 -1.97 -12.64
N VAL A 69 -4.28 -0.81 -12.39
CA VAL A 69 -5.67 -0.66 -11.97
C VAL A 69 -6.33 0.39 -12.86
N GLU A 70 -7.32 -0.02 -13.64
CA GLU A 70 -8.14 0.86 -14.46
C GLU A 70 -9.33 1.35 -13.64
N ILE A 71 -9.42 2.66 -13.45
CA ILE A 71 -10.56 3.31 -12.80
C ILE A 71 -11.50 3.82 -13.88
N MET A 72 -12.75 3.36 -13.82
CA MET A 72 -13.85 3.72 -14.72
C MET A 72 -14.88 4.54 -13.95
N THR A 73 -15.32 5.67 -14.49
CA THR A 73 -16.24 6.58 -13.79
C THR A 73 -17.02 7.46 -14.76
N ASN A 74 -18.06 8.10 -14.25
CA ASN A 74 -18.80 9.17 -14.95
C ASN A 74 -18.44 10.59 -14.47
N ASP A 75 -17.50 10.72 -13.52
CA ASP A 75 -17.10 12.01 -12.94
C ASP A 75 -15.58 12.21 -12.97
N LYS A 76 -15.13 13.31 -13.58
CA LYS A 76 -13.70 13.66 -13.73
C LYS A 76 -12.96 13.82 -12.39
N ASP A 77 -13.68 14.29 -11.34
CA ASP A 77 -13.07 14.54 -10.03
C ASP A 77 -12.65 13.24 -9.33
N VAL A 78 -13.25 12.09 -9.72
CA VAL A 78 -12.78 10.75 -9.31
C VAL A 78 -11.39 10.48 -9.87
N LEU A 79 -11.14 10.78 -11.15
CA LEU A 79 -9.81 10.60 -11.76
C LEU A 79 -8.76 11.57 -11.19
N VAL A 80 -9.18 12.77 -10.80
CA VAL A 80 -8.31 13.72 -10.07
C VAL A 80 -7.93 13.13 -8.71
N ALA A 81 -8.90 12.64 -7.93
CA ALA A 81 -8.63 11.98 -6.65
C ALA A 81 -7.72 10.76 -6.79
N ALA A 82 -7.93 9.96 -7.84
CA ALA A 82 -7.08 8.81 -8.15
C ALA A 82 -5.65 9.23 -8.51
N SER A 83 -5.47 10.35 -9.20
CA SER A 83 -4.14 10.91 -9.47
C SER A 83 -3.42 11.35 -8.19
N GLU A 84 -4.13 11.91 -7.23
CA GLU A 84 -3.58 12.28 -5.92
C GLU A 84 -3.16 11.05 -5.11
N SER A 85 -3.93 9.96 -5.17
CA SER A 85 -3.65 8.72 -4.43
C SER A 85 -2.56 7.87 -5.08
N PHE A 86 -2.53 7.77 -6.42
CA PHE A 86 -1.75 6.76 -7.15
C PHE A 86 -0.83 7.33 -8.23
N GLY A 87 -0.89 8.63 -8.52
CA GLY A 87 -0.18 9.26 -9.64
C GLY A 87 1.35 9.33 -9.50
N HIS A 88 1.87 9.10 -8.31
CA HIS A 88 3.31 9.19 -8.01
C HIS A 88 4.09 7.90 -8.31
N ARG A 89 3.44 6.80 -8.69
CA ARG A 89 4.11 5.53 -9.01
C ARG A 89 4.29 5.35 -10.50
N ARG A 90 5.48 4.86 -10.89
CA ARG A 90 5.89 4.63 -12.28
C ARG A 90 6.19 3.17 -12.61
N LEU A 91 6.32 2.29 -11.62
CA LEU A 91 6.59 0.87 -11.85
C LEU A 91 5.29 0.18 -12.28
N CYS A 92 5.35 -0.57 -13.38
CA CYS A 92 4.24 -1.37 -13.90
C CYS A 92 4.60 -2.86 -13.78
N ARG A 93 3.75 -3.63 -13.08
CA ARG A 93 3.82 -5.08 -12.97
C ARG A 93 2.59 -5.71 -13.61
N GLY A 94 2.81 -6.76 -14.38
CA GLY A 94 1.72 -7.50 -15.02
C GLY A 94 1.12 -6.78 -16.23
N SER A 95 0.38 -7.54 -17.03
CA SER A 95 -0.21 -7.09 -18.30
C SER A 95 -1.71 -6.81 -18.22
N SER A 96 -2.39 -7.29 -17.17
CA SER A 96 -3.84 -7.17 -17.01
C SER A 96 -4.17 -6.20 -15.89
N ALA A 97 -4.95 -5.15 -16.20
CA ALA A 97 -5.44 -4.21 -15.22
C ALA A 97 -6.64 -4.80 -14.46
N LEU A 98 -6.65 -4.64 -13.13
CA LEU A 98 -7.87 -4.75 -12.34
C LEU A 98 -8.76 -3.57 -12.66
N GLN A 99 -10.06 -3.78 -12.73
CA GLN A 99 -11.03 -2.72 -13.01
C GLN A 99 -11.76 -2.28 -11.75
N VAL A 100 -11.83 -0.96 -11.53
CA VAL A 100 -12.60 -0.35 -10.44
C VAL A 100 -13.64 0.57 -11.06
N ARG A 101 -14.92 0.30 -10.78
CA ARG A 101 -16.07 1.03 -11.31
C ARG A 101 -16.66 1.94 -10.25
N ILE A 102 -16.65 3.25 -10.51
CA ILE A 102 -17.13 4.28 -9.57
C ILE A 102 -18.15 5.16 -10.26
N GLY A 103 -19.42 5.00 -9.91
CA GLY A 103 -20.52 5.83 -10.35
C GLY A 103 -20.80 6.94 -9.34
N ILE A 104 -20.94 8.16 -9.83
CA ILE A 104 -21.31 9.34 -9.05
C ILE A 104 -22.68 9.82 -9.52
N SER A 105 -23.60 10.03 -8.57
CA SER A 105 -24.92 10.62 -8.85
C SER A 105 -25.07 11.99 -8.21
N ASP A 106 -25.75 12.84 -8.92
CA ASP A 106 -26.17 14.16 -8.42
C ASP A 106 -27.33 14.07 -7.43
N GLY A 107 -27.55 15.13 -6.67
CA GLY A 107 -28.64 15.23 -5.70
C GLY A 107 -28.33 14.63 -4.33
N GLY A 108 -29.33 14.58 -3.48
CA GLY A 108 -29.22 14.11 -2.10
C GLY A 108 -28.75 15.17 -1.11
N ASN A 109 -28.36 14.75 0.08
CA ASN A 109 -27.85 15.62 1.14
C ASN A 109 -26.47 16.19 0.74
N SER A 110 -26.25 17.48 0.93
CA SER A 110 -24.96 18.13 0.68
C SER A 110 -23.90 17.84 1.74
N LYS A 111 -24.28 17.20 2.84
CA LYS A 111 -23.36 16.84 3.92
C LYS A 111 -22.52 15.60 3.55
N CYS A 112 -21.29 15.57 4.05
CA CYS A 112 -20.46 14.38 3.98
C CYS A 112 -21.18 13.19 4.64
N PRO A 113 -21.23 12.01 3.98
CA PRO A 113 -21.80 10.82 4.58
C PRO A 113 -21.04 10.36 5.83
N PRO A 114 -21.64 9.54 6.71
CA PRO A 114 -20.94 8.92 7.82
C PRO A 114 -19.85 7.94 7.32
N GLU A 115 -19.01 7.49 8.23
CA GLU A 115 -18.04 6.43 7.91
C GLU A 115 -18.75 5.13 7.49
N PRO A 116 -18.26 4.47 6.42
CA PRO A 116 -18.91 3.26 5.95
C PRO A 116 -18.68 2.08 6.90
N THR A 117 -19.76 1.38 7.21
CA THR A 117 -19.71 0.09 7.88
C THR A 117 -19.23 -0.99 6.91
N ARG A 118 -18.28 -1.80 7.35
CA ARG A 118 -17.76 -2.94 6.63
C ARG A 118 -18.59 -4.20 6.93
N ARG A 119 -18.89 -4.99 5.87
CA ARG A 119 -19.47 -6.33 6.00
C ARG A 119 -18.77 -7.28 5.05
N GLU A 120 -18.50 -8.49 5.55
CA GLU A 120 -17.88 -9.58 4.79
C GLU A 120 -18.80 -10.80 4.82
N TYR A 121 -18.95 -11.45 3.68
CA TYR A 121 -19.59 -12.74 3.56
C TYR A 121 -18.86 -13.56 2.49
N ASN A 122 -18.06 -14.52 2.92
CA ASN A 122 -17.14 -15.30 2.07
C ASN A 122 -16.24 -14.39 1.21
N HIS A 123 -16.46 -14.38 -0.12
CA HIS A 123 -15.74 -13.55 -1.07
C HIS A 123 -16.42 -12.20 -1.36
N LEU A 124 -17.61 -11.98 -0.79
CA LEU A 124 -18.33 -10.72 -0.95
C LEU A 124 -17.94 -9.74 0.16
N TYR A 125 -17.67 -8.53 -0.24
CA TYR A 125 -17.28 -7.45 0.66
C TYR A 125 -18.10 -6.20 0.36
N SER A 126 -18.67 -5.57 1.37
CA SER A 126 -19.42 -4.34 1.20
C SER A 126 -18.97 -3.24 2.16
N LEU A 127 -19.01 -2.01 1.66
CA LEU A 127 -18.85 -0.77 2.42
C LEU A 127 -20.16 0.01 2.29
N VAL A 128 -20.83 0.29 3.40
CA VAL A 128 -22.14 0.98 3.41
C VAL A 128 -22.05 2.15 4.37
N ALA A 129 -22.01 3.37 3.83
CA ALA A 129 -22.10 4.60 4.61
C ALA A 129 -23.56 4.95 4.91
N ASP A 130 -24.40 4.91 3.89
CA ASP A 130 -25.85 5.10 3.95
C ASP A 130 -26.53 4.47 2.71
N GLY A 131 -27.81 4.73 2.50
CA GLY A 131 -28.57 4.17 1.38
C GLY A 131 -28.08 4.62 -0.01
N ASP A 132 -27.40 5.76 -0.09
CA ASP A 132 -26.94 6.39 -1.33
C ASP A 132 -25.44 6.23 -1.57
N ASN A 133 -24.66 5.81 -0.55
CA ASN A 133 -23.20 5.78 -0.59
C ASN A 133 -22.69 4.40 -0.19
N GLN A 134 -22.36 3.57 -1.18
CA GLN A 134 -22.07 2.16 -0.98
C GLN A 134 -20.99 1.67 -1.96
N ALA A 135 -20.32 0.59 -1.58
CA ALA A 135 -19.49 -0.23 -2.46
C ALA A 135 -19.79 -1.71 -2.23
N LEU A 136 -19.82 -2.47 -3.31
CA LEU A 136 -19.91 -3.93 -3.30
C LEU A 136 -18.75 -4.49 -4.14
N LEU A 137 -18.05 -5.48 -3.58
CA LEU A 137 -16.93 -6.15 -4.21
C LEU A 137 -17.15 -7.66 -4.15
N ASP A 138 -16.97 -8.33 -5.27
CA ASP A 138 -16.73 -9.76 -5.33
C ASP A 138 -15.22 -9.99 -5.49
N LEU A 139 -14.58 -10.39 -4.41
CA LEU A 139 -13.14 -10.56 -4.35
C LEU A 139 -12.65 -11.83 -5.10
N LYS A 140 -13.56 -12.74 -5.46
CA LYS A 140 -13.25 -13.95 -6.24
C LYS A 140 -13.20 -13.66 -7.74
N THR A 141 -14.15 -12.90 -8.23
CA THR A 141 -14.24 -12.51 -9.65
C THR A 141 -13.61 -11.16 -9.93
N TRP A 142 -13.22 -10.41 -8.87
CA TRP A 142 -12.71 -9.03 -8.89
C TRP A 142 -13.72 -8.02 -9.46
N THR A 143 -14.97 -8.42 -9.54
CA THR A 143 -16.08 -7.54 -9.91
C THR A 143 -16.38 -6.61 -8.76
N ASN A 144 -16.50 -5.34 -9.05
CA ASN A 144 -16.80 -4.34 -8.03
C ASN A 144 -17.60 -3.19 -8.60
N PHE A 145 -18.32 -2.53 -7.71
CA PHE A 145 -19.05 -1.33 -8.01
C PHE A 145 -19.14 -0.42 -6.79
N VAL A 146 -18.77 0.84 -6.97
CA VAL A 146 -18.89 1.91 -5.98
C VAL A 146 -19.92 2.90 -6.48
N TRP A 147 -20.95 3.16 -5.69
CA TRP A 147 -21.99 4.14 -5.99
C TRP A 147 -22.06 5.19 -4.90
N LEU A 148 -21.87 6.46 -5.28
CA LEU A 148 -21.80 7.56 -4.33
C LEU A 148 -22.56 8.78 -4.81
N LYS A 149 -23.01 9.61 -3.86
CA LYS A 149 -23.46 10.97 -4.13
C LYS A 149 -22.27 11.92 -4.30
N LYS A 150 -22.49 13.00 -5.05
CA LYS A 150 -21.48 14.05 -5.25
C LYS A 150 -20.95 14.64 -3.94
N ALA A 151 -21.75 14.65 -2.88
CA ALA A 151 -21.33 15.11 -1.54
C ALA A 151 -20.19 14.30 -0.95
N ALA A 152 -20.18 12.97 -1.15
CA ALA A 152 -19.06 12.11 -0.73
C ALA A 152 -17.77 12.45 -1.50
N LEU A 153 -17.88 12.66 -2.82
CA LEU A 153 -16.74 13.01 -3.68
C LEU A 153 -16.19 14.43 -3.36
N ASN A 154 -17.04 15.38 -3.05
CA ASN A 154 -16.66 16.77 -2.69
C ASN A 154 -15.82 16.78 -1.40
N ASN A 155 -16.04 15.87 -0.48
CA ASN A 155 -15.13 15.64 0.63
C ASN A 155 -13.98 14.73 0.16
N ARG A 156 -12.99 15.33 -0.50
CA ARG A 156 -11.87 14.65 -1.16
C ARG A 156 -11.17 13.62 -0.27
N HIS A 157 -10.91 13.97 0.99
CA HIS A 157 -10.22 13.11 1.95
C HIS A 157 -11.07 11.90 2.33
N TYR A 158 -12.36 12.13 2.62
CA TYR A 158 -13.33 11.09 2.92
C TYR A 158 -13.46 10.09 1.76
N PHE A 159 -13.64 10.58 0.52
CA PHE A 159 -13.77 9.75 -0.67
C PHE A 159 -12.53 8.89 -0.91
N ARG A 160 -11.35 9.51 -0.88
CA ARG A 160 -10.08 8.80 -1.11
C ARG A 160 -9.87 7.70 -0.09
N TYR A 161 -10.02 8.01 1.18
CA TYR A 161 -9.73 7.07 2.26
C TYR A 161 -10.77 5.95 2.37
N ASN A 162 -12.07 6.30 2.40
CA ASN A 162 -13.12 5.34 2.72
C ASN A 162 -13.58 4.50 1.53
N PHE A 163 -13.42 4.98 0.32
CA PHE A 163 -13.88 4.26 -0.87
C PHE A 163 -12.76 3.98 -1.86
N LEU A 164 -12.12 4.99 -2.43
CA LEU A 164 -11.18 4.81 -3.53
C LEU A 164 -9.98 3.94 -3.16
N GLU A 165 -9.20 4.35 -2.15
CA GLU A 165 -7.99 3.63 -1.73
C GLU A 165 -8.37 2.27 -1.13
N LYS A 166 -9.43 2.22 -0.33
CA LYS A 166 -9.89 0.99 0.33
C LYS A 166 -10.31 -0.08 -0.68
N VAL A 167 -11.12 0.29 -1.68
CA VAL A 167 -11.54 -0.64 -2.74
C VAL A 167 -10.36 -1.13 -3.56
N VAL A 168 -9.47 -0.24 -3.97
CA VAL A 168 -8.27 -0.60 -4.75
C VAL A 168 -7.38 -1.56 -3.97
N TYR A 169 -7.08 -1.29 -2.70
CA TYR A 169 -6.20 -2.15 -1.90
C TYR A 169 -6.87 -3.47 -1.52
N LEU A 170 -8.18 -3.52 -1.31
CA LEU A 170 -8.91 -4.78 -1.12
C LEU A 170 -8.81 -5.69 -2.34
N LEU A 171 -8.98 -5.14 -3.55
CA LEU A 171 -8.86 -5.91 -4.80
C LEU A 171 -7.43 -6.38 -5.03
N LEU A 172 -6.43 -5.55 -4.78
CA LEU A 172 -5.02 -5.93 -4.88
C LEU A 172 -4.67 -7.00 -3.83
N GLY A 173 -5.14 -6.84 -2.59
CA GLY A 173 -4.97 -7.81 -1.52
C GLY A 173 -5.57 -9.17 -1.88
N ALA A 174 -6.78 -9.21 -2.40
CA ALA A 174 -7.43 -10.46 -2.81
C ALA A 174 -6.74 -11.14 -4.01
N SER A 175 -6.02 -10.38 -4.87
CA SER A 175 -5.48 -10.87 -6.14
C SER A 175 -3.98 -11.13 -6.14
N VAL A 176 -3.15 -10.12 -5.87
CA VAL A 176 -1.72 -10.13 -6.21
C VAL A 176 -0.77 -9.88 -5.06
N VAL A 177 -1.25 -9.39 -3.91
CA VAL A 177 -0.43 -9.14 -2.72
C VAL A 177 -1.09 -9.70 -1.46
N THR A 178 -0.32 -9.85 -0.40
CA THR A 178 -0.81 -10.21 0.94
C THR A 178 -0.34 -9.15 1.93
N ASP A 179 -1.28 -8.56 2.66
CA ASP A 179 -1.03 -7.46 3.60
C ASP A 179 -0.29 -7.96 4.83
N ILE A 180 0.71 -7.22 5.26
CA ILE A 180 1.47 -7.45 6.50
C ILE A 180 1.51 -6.13 7.29
N HIS A 181 1.00 -6.14 8.51
CA HIS A 181 1.09 -4.98 9.40
C HIS A 181 2.50 -4.85 9.97
N ALA A 182 3.39 -4.28 9.20
CA ALA A 182 4.79 -4.05 9.54
C ALA A 182 5.33 -2.79 8.89
N ALA A 183 6.28 -2.13 9.56
CA ALA A 183 7.18 -1.20 8.90
C ALA A 183 8.29 -1.98 8.18
N CYS A 184 8.93 -1.35 7.19
CA CYS A 184 10.04 -1.95 6.48
C CYS A 184 11.13 -0.93 6.18
N VAL A 185 12.35 -1.30 6.51
CA VAL A 185 13.58 -0.57 6.18
C VAL A 185 14.61 -1.52 5.60
N SER A 186 15.55 -1.01 4.82
CA SER A 186 16.59 -1.85 4.24
C SER A 186 17.95 -1.15 4.23
N LYS A 187 19.00 -1.98 4.19
CA LYS A 187 20.38 -1.54 4.03
C LYS A 187 21.10 -2.57 3.17
N ASN A 188 21.91 -2.13 2.22
CA ASN A 188 22.61 -3.01 1.29
C ASN A 188 21.70 -4.01 0.55
N GLY A 189 20.47 -3.60 0.21
CA GLY A 189 19.48 -4.45 -0.47
C GLY A 189 18.79 -5.48 0.42
N LYS A 190 19.11 -5.58 1.71
CA LYS A 190 18.52 -6.50 2.68
C LYS A 190 17.44 -5.78 3.49
N GLY A 191 16.20 -6.24 3.40
CA GLY A 191 15.04 -5.67 4.08
C GLY A 191 14.75 -6.31 5.42
N ILE A 192 14.44 -5.50 6.42
CA ILE A 192 13.96 -5.93 7.74
C ILE A 192 12.51 -5.48 7.90
N LEU A 193 11.61 -6.44 8.18
CA LEU A 193 10.25 -6.14 8.62
C LEU A 193 10.26 -5.86 10.13
N LEU A 194 9.70 -4.73 10.53
CA LEU A 194 9.53 -4.32 11.92
C LEU A 194 8.07 -4.54 12.30
N CYS A 195 7.80 -5.62 13.03
CA CYS A 195 6.49 -5.98 13.56
C CYS A 195 6.34 -5.53 15.01
N GLY A 196 5.13 -5.56 15.54
CA GLY A 196 4.85 -5.24 16.94
C GLY A 196 3.51 -4.55 17.11
N ASP A 197 3.05 -4.47 18.35
CA ASP A 197 1.76 -3.88 18.71
C ASP A 197 1.65 -2.40 18.35
N SER A 198 0.43 -1.88 18.36
CA SER A 198 0.20 -0.45 18.18
C SER A 198 0.92 0.35 19.28
N GLY A 199 1.85 1.22 18.88
CA GLY A 199 2.67 1.97 19.82
C GLY A 199 4.03 1.35 20.14
N ALA A 200 4.36 0.17 19.63
CA ALA A 200 5.68 -0.45 19.78
C ALA A 200 6.84 0.35 19.16
N GLY A 201 6.54 1.38 18.35
CA GLY A 201 7.57 2.26 17.78
C GLY A 201 7.96 1.94 16.34
N LYS A 202 7.18 1.13 15.61
CA LYS A 202 7.46 0.74 14.21
C LYS A 202 7.82 1.94 13.32
N SER A 203 6.89 2.89 13.15
CA SER A 203 7.09 4.08 12.31
C SER A 203 8.25 4.95 12.78
N THR A 204 8.39 5.12 14.11
CA THR A 204 9.46 5.89 14.72
C THR A 204 10.84 5.28 14.46
N LEU A 205 10.98 3.96 14.64
CA LEU A 205 12.24 3.27 14.39
C LEU A 205 12.57 3.21 12.89
N ALA A 206 11.57 2.96 12.03
CA ALA A 206 11.77 2.98 10.58
C ALA A 206 12.29 4.35 10.11
N TYR A 207 11.72 5.43 10.62
CA TYR A 207 12.18 6.77 10.29
C TYR A 207 13.57 7.08 10.86
N ALA A 208 13.86 6.66 12.10
CA ALA A 208 15.19 6.81 12.68
C ALA A 208 16.27 6.07 11.85
N CYS A 209 15.99 4.86 11.38
CA CYS A 209 16.86 4.13 10.46
C CYS A 209 17.05 4.90 9.16
N ALA A 210 15.97 5.43 8.58
CA ALA A 210 16.04 6.22 7.35
C ALA A 210 16.92 7.48 7.51
N ARG A 211 16.81 8.20 8.63
CA ARG A 211 17.69 9.33 8.99
C ARG A 211 19.17 8.90 9.13
N ALA A 212 19.40 7.68 9.59
CA ALA A 212 20.74 7.09 9.71
C ALA A 212 21.28 6.51 8.39
N GLY A 213 20.63 6.80 7.26
CA GLY A 213 21.08 6.43 5.92
C GLY A 213 20.61 5.06 5.41
N TRP A 214 19.68 4.41 6.11
CA TRP A 214 18.98 3.24 5.58
C TRP A 214 17.98 3.67 4.50
N THR A 215 17.51 2.70 3.73
CA THR A 215 16.45 2.94 2.74
C THR A 215 15.09 2.64 3.38
N TYR A 216 14.18 3.60 3.30
CA TYR A 216 12.82 3.49 3.81
C TYR A 216 11.91 2.82 2.77
N THR A 217 11.04 1.91 3.22
CA THR A 217 10.05 1.26 2.35
C THR A 217 8.62 1.47 2.85
N SER A 218 8.35 1.33 4.15
CA SER A 218 7.04 1.57 4.76
C SER A 218 7.16 1.78 6.27
N ASP A 219 6.15 2.42 6.87
CA ASP A 219 6.04 2.62 8.33
C ASP A 219 4.91 1.82 9.00
N ASP A 220 3.95 1.31 8.25
CA ASP A 220 2.74 0.72 8.82
C ASP A 220 2.30 -0.58 8.13
N THR A 221 2.15 -0.56 6.81
CA THR A 221 1.70 -1.71 6.02
C THR A 221 2.69 -2.03 4.91
N CYS A 222 3.09 -3.29 4.85
CA CYS A 222 3.84 -3.88 3.75
C CYS A 222 2.96 -4.89 3.02
N TYR A 223 3.20 -5.04 1.73
CA TYR A 223 2.46 -5.95 0.86
C TYR A 223 3.42 -7.01 0.32
N LEU A 224 3.29 -8.26 0.81
CA LEU A 224 4.05 -9.38 0.28
C LEU A 224 3.55 -9.74 -1.11
N ILE A 225 4.45 -9.83 -2.08
CA ILE A 225 4.12 -10.16 -3.47
C ILE A 225 3.80 -11.65 -3.58
N ASN A 226 2.60 -12.00 -4.06
CA ASN A 226 2.10 -13.37 -4.02
C ASN A 226 2.85 -14.34 -4.95
N ASP A 227 3.35 -13.89 -6.08
CA ASP A 227 4.02 -14.69 -7.11
C ASP A 227 5.56 -14.60 -7.10
N SER A 228 6.15 -13.92 -6.13
CA SER A 228 7.61 -13.79 -6.01
C SER A 228 8.24 -15.10 -5.50
N GLU A 229 9.34 -15.54 -6.08
CA GLU A 229 10.09 -16.75 -5.65
C GLU A 229 10.64 -16.62 -4.22
N TYR A 230 11.14 -15.44 -3.88
CA TYR A 230 11.65 -15.10 -2.54
C TYR A 230 10.72 -14.09 -1.87
N PRO A 231 10.66 -14.04 -0.52
CA PRO A 231 9.86 -13.05 0.18
C PRO A 231 10.27 -11.61 -0.20
N ARG A 232 9.41 -10.93 -0.95
CA ARG A 232 9.59 -9.52 -1.36
C ARG A 232 8.37 -8.73 -0.97
N VAL A 233 8.59 -7.57 -0.40
CA VAL A 233 7.50 -6.68 0.00
C VAL A 233 7.55 -5.36 -0.74
N ILE A 234 6.36 -4.81 -0.96
CA ILE A 234 6.15 -3.46 -1.47
C ILE A 234 5.60 -2.62 -0.32
N GLY A 235 6.00 -1.34 -0.25
CA GLY A 235 5.51 -0.41 0.75
C GLY A 235 5.08 0.95 0.18
N HIS A 236 4.48 1.76 1.03
CA HIS A 236 4.15 3.16 0.73
C HIS A 236 5.36 4.07 0.95
N SER A 237 6.41 3.89 0.15
CA SER A 237 7.71 4.53 0.31
C SER A 237 7.73 6.05 0.08
N HIS A 238 6.62 6.66 -0.27
CA HIS A 238 6.53 8.10 -0.52
C HIS A 238 6.03 8.89 0.69
N ARG A 239 5.32 8.27 1.62
CA ARG A 239 4.75 8.92 2.80
C ARG A 239 5.11 8.19 4.08
N VAL A 240 5.07 8.92 5.18
CA VAL A 240 5.23 8.38 6.54
C VAL A 240 4.19 9.02 7.44
N ARG A 241 3.78 8.28 8.44
CA ARG A 241 2.79 8.72 9.41
C ARG A 241 3.30 8.53 10.83
N PHE A 242 3.17 9.58 11.63
CA PHE A 242 3.61 9.59 13.01
C PHE A 242 2.45 9.90 13.95
N ARG A 243 2.58 9.47 15.19
CA ARG A 243 1.82 10.04 16.29
C ARG A 243 2.41 11.42 16.66
N PRO A 244 1.61 12.34 17.22
CA PRO A 244 2.07 13.69 17.57
C PRO A 244 3.33 13.72 18.45
N GLU A 245 3.50 12.73 19.33
CA GLU A 245 4.64 12.62 20.26
C GLU A 245 5.98 12.42 19.53
N ALA A 246 5.97 12.05 18.25
CA ALA A 246 7.18 11.97 17.44
C ALA A 246 7.89 13.34 17.25
N LYS A 247 7.17 14.46 17.45
CA LYS A 247 7.75 15.81 17.43
C LYS A 247 8.83 16.01 18.50
N ASP A 248 8.74 15.28 19.59
CA ASP A 248 9.73 15.34 20.66
C ASP A 248 11.05 14.65 20.30
N LEU A 249 10.96 13.66 19.39
CA LEU A 249 12.11 12.87 18.92
C LEU A 249 12.75 13.44 17.65
N PHE A 250 11.96 14.10 16.80
CA PHE A 250 12.40 14.57 15.49
C PHE A 250 12.04 16.05 15.30
N PRO A 251 13.05 16.96 15.46
CA PRO A 251 12.81 18.40 15.40
C PRO A 251 12.15 18.89 14.11
N GLU A 252 12.42 18.23 12.98
CA GLU A 252 11.85 18.55 11.66
C GLU A 252 10.33 18.33 11.58
N LEU A 253 9.76 17.52 12.47
CA LEU A 253 8.32 17.31 12.53
C LEU A 253 7.57 18.42 13.27
N LYS A 254 8.27 19.31 14.01
CA LYS A 254 7.64 20.34 14.84
C LYS A 254 6.79 21.32 14.04
N SER A 255 7.21 21.64 12.80
CA SER A 255 6.51 22.55 11.90
C SER A 255 5.32 21.92 11.17
N LEU A 256 5.16 20.60 11.25
CA LEU A 256 4.09 19.91 10.54
C LEU A 256 2.79 19.92 11.34
N ASP A 257 1.66 20.03 10.63
CA ASP A 257 0.35 20.03 11.25
C ASP A 257 -0.05 18.62 11.74
N VAL A 258 -0.83 18.61 12.81
CA VAL A 258 -1.49 17.41 13.31
C VAL A 258 -2.86 17.31 12.67
N THR A 259 -3.07 16.29 11.84
CA THR A 259 -4.36 16.04 11.20
C THR A 259 -5.25 15.21 12.12
N PRO A 260 -6.43 15.72 12.51
CA PRO A 260 -7.42 14.92 13.21
C PRO A 260 -7.90 13.80 12.27
N ARG A 261 -8.12 12.61 12.82
CA ARG A 261 -8.71 11.47 12.08
C ARG A 261 -10.11 11.24 12.56
N MET A 262 -10.98 10.87 11.65
CA MET A 262 -12.35 10.44 11.99
C MET A 262 -12.29 9.12 12.76
N GLU A 263 -11.40 8.20 12.35
CA GLU A 263 -11.07 6.98 13.11
C GLU A 263 -9.65 7.07 13.70
N GLY A 264 -9.53 6.81 14.99
CA GLY A 264 -8.25 6.65 15.67
C GLY A 264 -7.61 7.93 16.15
N LYS A 265 -6.32 7.83 16.49
CA LYS A 265 -5.57 8.92 17.11
C LYS A 265 -5.08 9.93 16.08
N PRO A 266 -5.02 11.24 16.42
CA PRO A 266 -4.45 12.26 15.55
C PRO A 266 -3.06 11.85 15.05
N SER A 267 -2.71 12.24 13.83
CA SER A 267 -1.44 11.88 13.20
C SER A 267 -0.80 13.04 12.45
N ILE A 268 0.51 12.97 12.29
CA ILE A 268 1.29 13.82 11.40
C ILE A 268 1.55 12.98 10.15
N GLU A 269 1.15 13.47 8.98
CA GLU A 269 1.48 12.86 7.70
C GLU A 269 2.49 13.73 6.95
N ALA A 270 3.49 13.09 6.35
CA ALA A 270 4.52 13.79 5.59
C ALA A 270 5.00 12.97 4.40
N GLN A 271 5.46 13.65 3.36
CA GLN A 271 6.21 13.04 2.28
C GLN A 271 7.61 12.69 2.80
N ILE A 272 7.96 11.41 2.77
CA ILE A 272 9.23 10.93 3.35
C ILE A 272 10.45 11.59 2.71
N THR A 273 10.39 11.87 1.41
CA THR A 273 11.48 12.47 0.65
C THR A 273 11.67 13.97 0.91
N GLU A 274 10.67 14.63 1.48
CA GLU A 274 10.74 16.06 1.85
C GLU A 274 11.31 16.26 3.27
N LEU A 275 11.28 15.19 4.08
CA LEU A 275 11.81 15.23 5.43
C LEU A 275 13.33 15.20 5.45
N PHE A 276 13.91 15.68 6.56
CA PHE A 276 15.33 15.66 6.84
C PHE A 276 16.18 16.26 5.70
N ASN A 277 15.74 17.42 5.15
CA ASN A 277 16.39 18.12 4.03
C ASN A 277 16.55 17.22 2.78
N SER A 278 15.54 16.42 2.48
CA SER A 278 15.50 15.51 1.33
C SER A 278 16.66 14.50 1.25
N ARG A 279 17.25 14.13 2.38
CA ARG A 279 18.35 13.17 2.46
C ARG A 279 17.93 11.71 2.62
N ILE A 280 16.61 11.48 2.82
CA ILE A 280 16.10 10.12 3.03
C ILE A 280 16.01 9.39 1.68
N ARG A 281 16.60 8.21 1.64
CA ARG A 281 16.45 7.28 0.53
C ARG A 281 15.19 6.45 0.73
N ALA A 282 14.39 6.29 -0.32
CA ALA A 282 13.19 5.49 -0.31
C ALA A 282 13.19 4.48 -1.45
N ALA A 283 12.71 3.27 -1.19
CA ALA A 283 12.51 2.23 -2.19
C ALA A 283 11.12 1.62 -2.04
N ALA A 284 10.42 1.48 -3.16
CA ALA A 284 9.08 0.94 -3.16
C ALA A 284 9.03 -0.56 -2.83
N GLU A 285 10.12 -1.28 -3.05
CA GLU A 285 10.19 -2.73 -2.96
C GLU A 285 11.55 -3.18 -2.42
N VAL A 286 11.53 -4.28 -1.65
CA VAL A 286 12.74 -4.89 -1.09
C VAL A 286 12.54 -6.38 -0.81
N SER A 287 13.63 -7.17 -0.88
CA SER A 287 13.68 -8.56 -0.42
C SER A 287 13.81 -8.61 1.11
N VAL A 288 13.01 -9.43 1.76
CA VAL A 288 12.99 -9.57 3.22
C VAL A 288 14.07 -10.57 3.66
N CYS A 289 14.97 -10.14 4.52
CA CYS A 289 16.03 -11.00 5.08
C CYS A 289 15.85 -11.28 6.59
N ALA A 290 15.07 -10.48 7.30
CA ALA A 290 14.78 -10.67 8.70
C ALA A 290 13.42 -10.08 9.09
N ILE A 291 12.82 -10.65 10.13
CA ILE A 291 11.60 -10.14 10.77
C ILE A 291 11.93 -9.84 12.22
N VAL A 292 11.62 -8.65 12.69
CA VAL A 292 11.94 -8.20 14.04
C VAL A 292 10.68 -7.73 14.74
N TYR A 293 10.30 -8.45 15.80
CA TYR A 293 9.22 -8.02 16.68
C TYR A 293 9.75 -7.03 17.71
N LEU A 294 9.15 -5.84 17.74
CA LEU A 294 9.55 -4.74 18.61
C LEU A 294 8.91 -4.88 19.98
N ASN A 295 9.74 -5.02 21.00
CA ASN A 295 9.33 -5.01 22.41
C ASN A 295 10.04 -3.88 23.16
N ARG A 296 9.31 -2.80 23.41
CA ARG A 296 9.86 -1.63 24.09
C ARG A 296 9.87 -1.86 25.59
N TYR A 297 11.08 -1.99 26.18
CA TYR A 297 11.27 -2.31 27.59
C TYR A 297 12.10 -1.23 28.30
N PRO A 298 11.65 -0.70 29.45
CA PRO A 298 12.28 0.49 30.08
C PRO A 298 13.70 0.28 30.62
N LEU A 299 14.18 -0.93 30.77
CA LEU A 299 15.46 -1.25 31.43
C LEU A 299 16.55 -1.79 30.50
N ALA A 300 16.29 -1.89 29.21
CA ALA A 300 17.17 -2.65 28.34
C ALA A 300 18.20 -1.78 27.60
N THR A 301 19.46 -2.11 27.74
CA THR A 301 20.39 -2.04 26.59
C THR A 301 19.79 -2.89 25.47
N GLY A 302 19.73 -2.36 24.23
CA GLY A 302 19.16 -3.10 23.11
C GLY A 302 19.68 -4.52 23.03
N LYS A 303 18.79 -5.49 22.85
CA LYS A 303 19.12 -6.93 22.76
C LYS A 303 18.21 -7.61 21.75
N LEU A 304 18.83 -8.32 20.79
CA LEU A 304 18.16 -9.25 19.89
C LEU A 304 18.09 -10.63 20.52
N LYS A 305 16.91 -11.22 20.47
CA LYS A 305 16.65 -12.61 20.85
C LYS A 305 16.03 -13.36 19.67
N THR A 306 16.63 -14.45 19.26
CA THR A 306 16.08 -15.31 18.22
C THR A 306 14.74 -15.90 18.66
N LEU A 307 13.74 -15.86 17.80
CA LEU A 307 12.44 -16.49 18.00
C LEU A 307 12.37 -17.80 17.20
N PRO A 308 11.54 -18.77 17.64
CA PRO A 308 11.34 -20.02 16.92
C PRO A 308 10.87 -19.79 15.49
N PRO A 309 11.25 -20.67 14.53
CA PRO A 309 10.69 -20.64 13.17
C PRO A 309 9.16 -20.67 13.21
N GLY A 310 8.53 -19.92 12.31
CA GLY A 310 7.07 -19.84 12.24
C GLY A 310 6.42 -18.81 13.15
N THR A 311 7.11 -18.27 14.15
CA THR A 311 6.59 -17.14 14.95
C THR A 311 6.21 -15.96 14.09
N ALA A 312 6.96 -15.72 13.00
CA ALA A 312 6.66 -14.67 12.01
C ALA A 312 5.25 -14.76 11.45
N THR A 313 4.79 -15.97 11.12
CA THR A 313 3.46 -16.16 10.51
C THR A 313 2.35 -15.76 11.48
N SER A 314 2.44 -16.16 12.76
CA SER A 314 1.45 -15.76 13.76
C SER A 314 1.42 -14.25 14.02
N LEU A 315 2.58 -13.59 13.92
CA LEU A 315 2.70 -12.14 14.11
C LEU A 315 2.18 -11.34 12.90
N THR A 316 2.18 -11.93 11.71
CA THR A 316 1.80 -11.25 10.47
C THR A 316 0.36 -11.53 10.02
N CYS A 317 -0.29 -12.56 10.58
CA CYS A 317 -1.65 -12.98 10.19
C CYS A 317 -2.80 -12.10 10.76
N GLN A 318 -2.49 -11.09 11.56
CA GLN A 318 -3.50 -10.39 12.38
C GLN A 318 -4.53 -9.58 11.57
N GLU A 319 -4.17 -9.15 10.35
CA GLU A 319 -5.02 -8.29 9.52
C GLU A 319 -5.56 -8.96 8.24
N LEU A 320 -5.44 -10.27 8.15
CA LEU A 320 -6.01 -11.01 7.02
C LEU A 320 -7.54 -10.96 7.04
N PHE A 321 -8.15 -11.21 5.88
CA PHE A 321 -9.60 -11.44 5.77
C PHE A 321 -10.07 -12.44 6.83
N SER A 322 -11.28 -12.21 7.37
CA SER A 322 -11.76 -12.94 8.54
C SER A 322 -11.94 -14.45 8.33
N ALA A 323 -12.26 -14.88 7.10
CA ALA A 323 -12.45 -16.31 6.76
C ALA A 323 -12.41 -16.54 5.24
N GLY A 324 -12.51 -17.82 4.82
CA GLY A 324 -12.75 -18.25 3.46
C GLY A 324 -11.50 -18.43 2.59
N GLU A 325 -11.69 -18.73 1.30
CA GLU A 325 -10.65 -19.10 0.35
C GLU A 325 -9.51 -18.05 0.23
N ILE A 326 -9.85 -16.76 0.38
CA ILE A 326 -8.85 -15.67 0.29
C ILE A 326 -7.92 -15.72 1.49
N ARG A 327 -8.47 -15.92 2.69
CA ARG A 327 -7.67 -16.08 3.90
C ARG A 327 -6.74 -17.29 3.81
N GLU A 328 -7.24 -18.44 3.39
CA GLU A 328 -6.44 -19.66 3.22
C GLU A 328 -5.30 -19.45 2.20
N LYS A 329 -5.58 -18.71 1.11
CA LYS A 329 -4.56 -18.33 0.13
C LYS A 329 -3.48 -17.47 0.78
N HIS A 330 -3.85 -16.46 1.55
CA HIS A 330 -2.91 -15.58 2.23
C HIS A 330 -2.09 -16.32 3.29
N GLU A 331 -2.70 -17.20 4.07
CA GLU A 331 -1.98 -18.02 5.05
C GLU A 331 -0.91 -18.90 4.38
N LYS A 332 -1.23 -19.53 3.24
CA LYS A 332 -0.24 -20.27 2.43
C LYS A 332 0.90 -19.38 1.92
N ILE A 333 0.58 -18.15 1.50
CA ILE A 333 1.60 -17.19 1.05
C ILE A 333 2.49 -16.74 2.21
N LEU A 334 1.92 -16.49 3.38
CA LEU A 334 2.67 -16.11 4.58
C LEU A 334 3.59 -17.23 5.09
N GLN A 335 3.29 -18.52 4.79
CA GLN A 335 4.20 -19.63 5.08
C GLN A 335 5.57 -19.46 4.41
N ARG A 336 5.69 -18.67 3.35
CA ARG A 336 6.97 -18.34 2.72
C ARG A 336 7.89 -17.53 3.63
N LEU A 337 7.34 -16.88 4.66
CA LEU A 337 8.12 -16.20 5.69
C LEU A 337 8.69 -17.17 6.74
N TYR A 338 8.32 -18.47 6.72
CA TYR A 338 8.81 -19.45 7.68
C TYR A 338 10.33 -19.58 7.70
N GLY A 339 10.95 -19.48 6.52
CA GLY A 339 12.40 -19.55 6.36
C GLY A 339 13.14 -18.25 6.69
N VAL A 340 12.43 -17.16 6.99
CA VAL A 340 13.03 -15.88 7.29
C VAL A 340 13.40 -15.83 8.78
N PRO A 341 14.67 -15.56 9.14
CA PRO A 341 15.09 -15.42 10.52
C PRO A 341 14.25 -14.38 11.27
N THR A 342 13.72 -14.78 12.42
CA THR A 342 12.80 -13.96 13.21
C THR A 342 13.39 -13.69 14.60
N TYR A 343 13.27 -12.46 15.05
CA TYR A 343 13.86 -11.97 16.30
C TYR A 343 12.85 -11.15 17.11
N GLU A 344 13.03 -11.12 18.42
CA GLU A 344 12.50 -10.11 19.32
C GLU A 344 13.58 -9.08 19.59
N LEU A 345 13.29 -7.80 19.41
CA LEU A 345 14.17 -6.71 19.78
C LEU A 345 13.64 -6.03 21.06
N GLN A 346 14.32 -6.28 22.16
CA GLN A 346 14.09 -5.56 23.41
C GLN A 346 14.93 -4.28 23.42
N TYR A 347 14.30 -3.12 23.55
CA TYR A 347 15.01 -1.84 23.51
C TYR A 347 14.31 -0.75 24.32
N CYS A 348 15.07 0.25 24.75
CA CYS A 348 14.59 1.45 25.42
C CYS A 348 14.70 2.69 24.51
N ASN A 349 15.78 2.84 23.78
CA ASN A 349 16.07 3.99 22.93
C ASN A 349 16.38 3.59 21.48
N LEU A 350 16.23 4.55 20.56
CA LEU A 350 16.39 4.31 19.12
C LEU A 350 17.83 3.97 18.72
N HIS A 351 18.82 4.54 19.41
CA HIS A 351 20.24 4.31 19.09
C HIS A 351 20.60 2.83 19.33
N ASP A 352 20.24 2.26 20.46
CA ASP A 352 20.47 0.86 20.77
C ASP A 352 19.68 -0.06 19.83
N ALA A 353 18.43 0.29 19.52
CA ALA A 353 17.65 -0.47 18.56
C ALA A 353 18.33 -0.54 17.17
N MET A 354 18.78 0.60 16.66
CA MET A 354 19.48 0.64 15.36
C MET A 354 20.81 -0.11 15.37
N ARG A 355 21.56 -0.07 16.49
CA ARG A 355 22.79 -0.84 16.64
C ARG A 355 22.51 -2.34 16.49
N GLU A 356 21.50 -2.85 17.20
CA GLU A 356 21.12 -4.26 17.12
C GLU A 356 20.61 -4.66 15.71
N LEU A 357 19.82 -3.80 15.05
CA LEU A 357 19.37 -4.06 13.68
C LEU A 357 20.56 -4.12 12.69
N ASN A 358 21.63 -3.35 12.90
CA ASN A 358 22.83 -3.42 12.06
C ASN A 358 23.54 -4.78 12.11
N LEU A 359 23.33 -5.60 13.15
CA LEU A 359 23.90 -6.94 13.25
C LEU A 359 23.24 -7.95 12.30
N LEU A 360 22.07 -7.62 11.75
CA LEU A 360 21.29 -8.50 10.88
C LEU A 360 21.58 -8.31 9.38
N ILE A 361 22.45 -7.35 9.01
CA ILE A 361 22.60 -6.89 7.61
C ILE A 361 24.02 -7.09 7.08
#